data_50d82edd8363c1ef1176cfa88421ea11
#
_entry.id   50d82edd8363c1ef1176cfa88421ea11
#
_cell.length_a   1.000
_cell.length_b   1.000
_cell.length_c   1.000
_cell.angle_alpha   90.00
_cell.angle_beta   90.00
_cell.angle_gamma   90.00
#
_symmetry.space_group_name_H-M   'P 1'
#
loop_
_entity.id
_entity.type
_entity.pdbx_description
1 polymer ?
#
loop_
_entity_poly.entity_id
_entity_poly.type
_entity_poly.pdbx_seq_one_letter_code
_entity_poly.pdbx_strand_id
1 'polypeptide(L)'
;MQSITGRDMTHPFLRQAYHQEDVEALVRLVYQDRMRFIAGDGTFAPGIDYHLIGGHSRGQMALTVNTERGPVFLASDAIHLFEEVDQELPFFVFYDMAVMLEGYRTCARLAGDRSFLVPGHDPLVTQSYPAAKPGLEGLVLDLGKMPAEQ
;
A
#
# COMPACT_ATOMS: atom_id res chain seq x y z
N MET A 1 -9.36 -12.25 4.81
CA MET A 1 -9.74 -13.50 5.50
C MET A 1 -9.60 -14.72 4.58
N GLN A 2 -10.34 -14.84 3.46
CA GLN A 2 -10.31 -16.06 2.63
C GLN A 2 -8.91 -16.50 2.21
N SER A 3 -8.02 -15.59 1.84
CA SER A 3 -6.65 -15.91 1.43
C SER A 3 -5.80 -16.47 2.57
N ILE A 4 -5.95 -15.93 3.78
CA ILE A 4 -5.12 -16.29 4.94
C ILE A 4 -5.69 -17.45 5.78
N THR A 5 -6.86 -17.94 5.46
CA THR A 5 -7.50 -19.11 6.10
C THR A 5 -7.91 -20.19 5.10
N GLY A 6 -7.62 -19.99 3.83
CA GLY A 6 -8.01 -20.86 2.73
C GLY A 6 -6.92 -21.82 2.29
N ARG A 7 -7.18 -22.46 1.15
CA ARG A 7 -6.31 -23.47 0.53
C ARG A 7 -4.89 -22.94 0.26
N ASP A 8 -4.74 -21.64 -0.04
CA ASP A 8 -3.45 -21.03 -0.35
C ASP A 8 -2.45 -21.23 0.80
N MET A 9 -2.93 -21.26 2.04
CA MET A 9 -2.11 -21.48 3.24
C MET A 9 -1.58 -22.90 3.40
N THR A 10 -2.01 -23.85 2.57
CA THR A 10 -1.39 -25.18 2.52
C THR A 10 -0.03 -25.17 1.79
N HIS A 11 0.27 -24.13 1.03
CA HIS A 11 1.53 -23.95 0.32
C HIS A 11 2.56 -23.25 1.22
N PRO A 12 3.69 -23.89 1.56
CA PRO A 12 4.68 -23.32 2.48
C PRO A 12 5.18 -21.94 2.05
N PHE A 13 5.39 -21.72 0.75
CA PHE A 13 5.86 -20.44 0.23
C PHE A 13 4.86 -19.29 0.46
N LEU A 14 3.58 -19.49 0.20
CA LEU A 14 2.56 -18.47 0.41
C LEU A 14 2.31 -18.20 1.90
N ARG A 15 2.46 -19.24 2.73
CA ARG A 15 2.27 -19.14 4.18
C ARG A 15 3.35 -18.30 4.88
N GLN A 16 4.54 -18.14 4.29
CA GLN A 16 5.65 -17.38 4.90
C GLN A 16 5.29 -15.92 5.19
N ALA A 17 4.36 -15.33 4.42
CA ALA A 17 3.94 -13.94 4.59
C ALA A 17 2.96 -13.75 5.78
N TYR A 18 2.51 -14.82 6.44
CA TYR A 18 1.46 -14.74 7.45
C TYR A 18 1.83 -15.58 8.67
N HIS A 19 1.85 -14.95 9.84
CA HIS A 19 2.01 -15.66 11.11
C HIS A 19 0.67 -16.19 11.60
N GLN A 20 0.66 -17.43 12.09
CA GLN A 20 -0.56 -18.09 12.55
C GLN A 20 -1.22 -17.30 13.68
N GLU A 21 -0.45 -16.77 14.60
CA GLU A 21 -0.92 -16.01 15.75
C GLU A 21 -1.67 -14.74 15.34
N ASP A 22 -1.21 -14.06 14.28
CA ASP A 22 -1.87 -12.88 13.73
C ASP A 22 -3.21 -13.23 13.08
N VAL A 23 -3.27 -14.35 12.37
CA VAL A 23 -4.51 -14.85 11.77
C VAL A 23 -5.53 -15.23 12.85
N GLU A 24 -5.10 -15.91 13.91
CA GLU A 24 -5.94 -16.24 15.07
C GLU A 24 -6.46 -14.98 15.77
N ALA A 25 -5.60 -13.97 15.94
CA ALA A 25 -6.00 -12.68 16.50
C ALA A 25 -7.05 -11.97 15.63
N LEU A 26 -6.89 -11.98 14.30
CA LEU A 26 -7.89 -11.44 13.37
C LEU A 26 -9.23 -12.15 13.49
N VAL A 27 -9.24 -13.50 13.56
CA VAL A 27 -10.47 -14.26 13.75
C VAL A 27 -11.15 -13.88 15.08
N ARG A 28 -10.38 -13.75 16.15
CA ARG A 28 -10.91 -13.32 17.45
C ARG A 28 -11.55 -11.94 17.38
N LEU A 29 -10.91 -10.98 16.69
CA LEU A 29 -11.46 -9.62 16.51
C LEU A 29 -12.78 -9.62 15.74
N VAL A 30 -12.96 -10.53 14.77
CA VAL A 30 -14.24 -10.69 14.05
C VAL A 30 -15.35 -11.07 15.02
N TYR A 31 -15.13 -12.07 15.89
CA TYR A 31 -16.12 -12.52 16.87
C TYR A 31 -16.36 -11.54 18.02
N GLN A 32 -15.54 -10.52 18.14
CA GLN A 32 -15.69 -9.42 19.10
C GLN A 32 -16.33 -8.17 18.47
N ASP A 33 -16.84 -8.25 17.24
CA ASP A 33 -17.39 -7.12 16.47
C ASP A 33 -16.42 -5.93 16.32
N ARG A 34 -15.11 -6.21 16.33
CA ARG A 34 -14.03 -5.21 16.22
C ARG A 34 -13.42 -5.12 14.82
N MET A 35 -14.01 -5.80 13.86
CA MET A 35 -13.55 -5.80 12.47
C MET A 35 -14.60 -5.22 11.54
N ARG A 36 -14.16 -4.31 10.67
CA ARG A 36 -14.95 -3.84 9.54
C ARG A 36 -14.35 -4.38 8.26
N PHE A 37 -15.13 -5.15 7.52
CA PHE A 37 -14.74 -5.62 6.20
C PHE A 37 -15.09 -4.58 5.15
N ILE A 38 -14.13 -4.30 4.27
CA ILE A 38 -14.30 -3.43 3.12
C ILE A 38 -14.04 -4.23 1.84
N ALA A 39 -14.67 -3.82 0.75
CA ALA A 39 -14.49 -4.42 -0.57
C ALA A 39 -14.59 -3.32 -1.63
N GLY A 40 -13.71 -3.39 -2.64
CA GLY A 40 -13.63 -2.34 -3.67
C GLY A 40 -13.09 -1.03 -3.12
N ASP A 41 -13.46 0.06 -3.77
CA ASP A 41 -13.02 1.42 -3.45
C ASP A 41 -14.04 2.12 -2.53
N GLY A 42 -13.59 3.14 -1.81
CA GLY A 42 -14.47 3.95 -0.96
C GLY A 42 -13.74 4.97 -0.11
N THR A 43 -14.49 5.61 0.78
CA THR A 43 -13.96 6.60 1.72
C THR A 43 -13.87 5.98 3.12
N PHE A 44 -12.69 6.05 3.72
CA PHE A 44 -12.43 5.57 5.07
C PHE A 44 -12.83 6.62 6.11
N ALA A 45 -12.44 7.87 5.88
CA ALA A 45 -12.74 9.05 6.67
C ALA A 45 -12.73 10.29 5.78
N PRO A 46 -13.25 11.43 6.21
CA PRO A 46 -13.14 12.67 5.44
C PRO A 46 -11.69 12.96 5.02
N GLY A 47 -11.48 13.05 3.70
CA GLY A 47 -10.15 13.28 3.13
C GLY A 47 -9.25 12.04 3.03
N ILE A 48 -9.74 10.85 3.31
CA ILE A 48 -8.99 9.59 3.17
C ILE A 48 -9.84 8.60 2.37
N ASP A 49 -9.44 8.35 1.14
CA ASP A 49 -10.05 7.35 0.27
C ASP A 49 -9.18 6.09 0.18
N TYR A 50 -9.81 4.94 0.03
CA TYR A 50 -9.11 3.66 -0.17
C TYR A 50 -9.47 3.06 -1.52
N HIS A 51 -8.48 2.39 -2.12
CA HIS A 51 -8.58 1.79 -3.44
C HIS A 51 -8.12 0.33 -3.39
N LEU A 52 -8.93 -0.58 -3.92
CA LEU A 52 -8.53 -1.98 -4.07
C LEU A 52 -7.68 -2.12 -5.35
N ILE A 53 -6.41 -2.40 -5.16
CA ILE A 53 -5.45 -2.56 -6.28
C ILE A 53 -5.24 -4.04 -6.61
N GLY A 54 -5.03 -4.88 -5.61
CA GLY A 54 -4.71 -6.29 -5.81
C GLY A 54 -3.26 -6.52 -6.25
N GLY A 55 -2.99 -7.66 -6.89
CA GLY A 55 -1.71 -8.01 -7.49
C GLY A 55 -0.69 -8.57 -6.51
N HIS A 56 -0.10 -7.77 -5.66
CA HIS A 56 0.82 -8.21 -4.61
C HIS A 56 0.14 -9.21 -3.66
N SER A 57 -1.03 -8.85 -3.19
CA SER A 57 -1.96 -9.75 -2.49
C SER A 57 -3.37 -9.56 -3.04
N ARG A 58 -4.29 -10.50 -2.78
CA ARG A 58 -5.69 -10.38 -3.23
C ARG A 58 -6.41 -9.14 -2.68
N GLY A 59 -6.02 -8.72 -1.49
CA GLY A 59 -6.64 -7.60 -0.79
C GLY A 59 -5.73 -6.37 -0.71
N GLN A 60 -4.71 -6.28 -1.58
CA GLN A 60 -3.82 -5.13 -1.60
C GLN A 60 -4.59 -3.84 -1.82
N MET A 61 -4.43 -2.91 -0.90
CA MET A 61 -5.09 -1.60 -0.91
C MET A 61 -4.05 -0.49 -0.99
N ALA A 62 -4.45 0.63 -1.55
CA ALA A 62 -3.74 1.90 -1.51
C ALA A 62 -4.67 2.98 -0.94
N LEU A 63 -4.10 4.10 -0.50
CA LEU A 63 -4.86 5.21 0.05
C LEU A 63 -4.59 6.50 -0.73
N THR A 64 -5.62 7.31 -0.92
CA THR A 64 -5.46 8.74 -1.26
C THR A 64 -5.75 9.56 -0.01
N VAL A 65 -4.81 10.42 0.38
CA VAL A 65 -4.93 11.30 1.55
C VAL A 65 -4.86 12.75 1.09
N ASN A 66 -5.92 13.51 1.36
CA ASN A 66 -5.95 14.94 1.06
C ASN A 66 -5.02 15.69 2.02
N THR A 67 -4.06 16.42 1.46
CA THR A 67 -3.10 17.24 2.19
C THR A 67 -3.14 18.69 1.71
N GLU A 68 -2.40 19.59 2.36
CA GLU A 68 -2.30 21.00 1.94
C GLU A 68 -1.71 21.14 0.52
N ARG A 69 -0.85 20.20 0.09
CA ARG A 69 -0.26 20.22 -1.27
C ARG A 69 -1.11 19.50 -2.32
N GLY A 70 -2.24 18.90 -1.91
CA GLY A 70 -3.12 18.10 -2.76
C GLY A 70 -3.24 16.65 -2.30
N PRO A 71 -3.87 15.79 -3.12
CA PRO A 71 -4.11 14.38 -2.78
C PRO A 71 -2.82 13.56 -2.91
N VAL A 72 -2.28 13.09 -1.80
CA VAL A 72 -1.11 12.19 -1.76
C VAL A 72 -1.59 10.76 -1.87
N PHE A 73 -1.04 10.00 -2.81
CA PHE A 73 -1.35 8.60 -3.03
C PHE A 73 -0.30 7.71 -2.36
N LEU A 74 -0.72 6.98 -1.33
CA LEU A 74 0.11 6.05 -0.56
C LEU A 74 -0.10 4.65 -1.13
N ALA A 75 0.85 4.16 -1.90
CA ALA A 75 0.71 2.92 -2.65
C ALA A 75 0.87 1.67 -1.79
N SER A 76 1.55 1.74 -0.62
CA SER A 76 1.94 0.54 0.14
C SER A 76 2.61 -0.49 -0.79
N ASP A 77 2.35 -1.77 -0.60
CA ASP A 77 2.92 -2.85 -1.41
C ASP A 77 2.25 -3.01 -2.80
N ALA A 78 1.33 -2.12 -3.17
CA ALA A 78 0.86 -2.05 -4.56
C ALA A 78 1.96 -1.51 -5.49
N ILE A 79 2.88 -0.69 -4.96
CA ILE A 79 4.10 -0.23 -5.61
C ILE A 79 5.19 -0.19 -4.53
N HIS A 80 6.24 -1.00 -4.67
CA HIS A 80 7.36 -1.00 -3.73
C HIS A 80 8.37 0.08 -4.09
N LEU A 81 8.73 0.19 -5.37
CA LEU A 81 9.74 1.10 -5.90
C LEU A 81 9.17 1.92 -7.06
N PHE A 82 9.65 3.14 -7.25
CA PHE A 82 9.28 3.97 -8.39
C PHE A 82 9.56 3.30 -9.73
N GLU A 83 10.66 2.54 -9.83
CA GLU A 83 11.04 1.83 -11.05
C GLU A 83 9.99 0.84 -11.55
N GLU A 84 9.19 0.27 -10.66
CA GLU A 84 8.11 -0.66 -11.03
C GLU A 84 7.08 0.00 -11.94
N VAL A 85 6.75 1.25 -11.65
CA VAL A 85 5.82 2.04 -12.47
C VAL A 85 6.50 2.61 -13.71
N ASP A 86 7.72 3.14 -13.54
CA ASP A 86 8.45 3.81 -14.61
C ASP A 86 8.84 2.86 -15.74
N GLN A 87 9.11 1.59 -15.42
CA GLN A 87 9.58 0.58 -16.37
C GLN A 87 8.58 -0.57 -16.59
N GLU A 88 7.41 -0.52 -15.94
CA GLU A 88 6.43 -1.63 -15.91
C GLU A 88 7.07 -2.98 -15.53
N LEU A 89 7.99 -2.96 -14.56
CA LEU A 89 8.69 -4.15 -14.07
C LEU A 89 7.96 -4.72 -12.85
N PRO A 90 7.47 -5.97 -12.90
CA PRO A 90 6.77 -6.55 -11.77
C PRO A 90 7.73 -6.84 -10.62
N PHE A 91 7.33 -6.49 -9.40
CA PHE A 91 8.03 -6.94 -8.22
C PHE A 91 7.95 -8.47 -8.10
N PHE A 92 9.00 -9.10 -7.56
CA PHE A 92 9.10 -10.57 -7.55
C PHE A 92 8.16 -11.27 -6.55
N VAL A 93 7.55 -10.54 -5.60
CA VAL A 93 6.55 -11.07 -4.68
C VAL A 93 5.17 -10.62 -5.13
N PHE A 94 4.38 -11.52 -5.65
CA PHE A 94 3.02 -11.24 -6.12
C PHE A 94 2.12 -12.46 -6.00
N TYR A 95 0.84 -12.19 -5.87
CA TYR A 95 -0.22 -13.19 -5.95
C TYR A 95 -0.67 -13.39 -7.40
N ASP A 96 -0.83 -12.29 -8.16
CA ASP A 96 -1.24 -12.28 -9.56
C ASP A 96 -0.48 -11.17 -10.31
N MET A 97 0.40 -11.60 -11.22
CA MET A 97 1.26 -10.68 -11.98
C MET A 97 0.45 -9.77 -12.93
N ALA A 98 -0.57 -10.29 -13.59
CA ALA A 98 -1.36 -9.50 -14.53
C ALA A 98 -2.13 -8.41 -13.78
N VAL A 99 -2.73 -8.75 -12.64
CA VAL A 99 -3.41 -7.78 -11.77
C VAL A 99 -2.42 -6.76 -11.20
N MET A 100 -1.18 -7.17 -10.87
CA MET A 100 -0.13 -6.25 -10.38
C MET A 100 0.24 -5.21 -11.44
N LEU A 101 0.48 -5.62 -12.68
CA LEU A 101 0.83 -4.70 -13.77
C LEU A 101 -0.31 -3.71 -14.08
N GLU A 102 -1.57 -4.17 -14.10
CA GLU A 102 -2.72 -3.28 -14.20
C GLU A 102 -2.87 -2.39 -12.96
N GLY A 103 -2.47 -2.88 -11.81
CA GLY A 103 -2.39 -2.13 -10.56
C GLY A 103 -1.45 -0.94 -10.66
N TYR A 104 -0.28 -1.08 -11.26
CA TYR A 104 0.69 0.02 -11.48
C TYR A 104 0.06 1.16 -12.29
N ARG A 105 -0.61 0.84 -13.39
CA ARG A 105 -1.32 1.81 -14.23
C ARG A 105 -2.45 2.50 -13.46
N THR A 106 -3.16 1.74 -12.64
CA THR A 106 -4.22 2.28 -11.78
C THR A 106 -3.65 3.24 -10.74
N CYS A 107 -2.57 2.88 -10.07
CA CYS A 107 -1.90 3.73 -9.09
C CYS A 107 -1.37 5.02 -9.73
N ALA A 108 -0.69 4.93 -10.88
CA ALA A 108 -0.21 6.09 -11.62
C ALA A 108 -1.36 7.04 -12.01
N ARG A 109 -2.46 6.50 -12.49
CA ARG A 109 -3.66 7.28 -12.85
C ARG A 109 -4.30 7.94 -11.63
N LEU A 110 -4.38 7.26 -10.48
CA LEU A 110 -4.97 7.79 -9.25
C LEU A 110 -4.07 8.84 -8.59
N ALA A 111 -2.76 8.68 -8.65
CA ALA A 111 -1.81 9.69 -8.19
C ALA A 111 -1.83 10.95 -9.08
N GLY A 112 -2.10 10.79 -10.38
CA GLY A 112 -2.11 11.87 -11.38
C GLY A 112 -0.73 12.35 -11.75
N ASP A 113 0.07 12.80 -10.80
CA ASP A 113 1.46 13.21 -10.96
C ASP A 113 2.38 12.40 -10.06
N ARG A 114 3.60 12.11 -10.55
CA ARG A 114 4.59 11.30 -9.81
C ARG A 114 4.92 11.89 -8.44
N SER A 115 4.92 13.21 -8.29
CA SER A 115 5.21 13.85 -7.02
C SER A 115 4.17 13.55 -5.93
N PHE A 116 2.97 13.11 -6.30
CA PHE A 116 1.94 12.67 -5.37
C PHE A 116 1.97 11.17 -5.07
N LEU A 117 2.72 10.37 -5.85
CA LEU A 117 2.88 8.95 -5.64
C LEU A 117 3.94 8.68 -4.56
N VAL A 118 3.59 7.87 -3.56
CA VAL A 118 4.50 7.43 -2.50
C VAL A 118 4.53 5.91 -2.49
N PRO A 119 5.60 5.28 -3.01
CA PRO A 119 5.83 3.82 -2.92
C PRO A 119 6.04 3.36 -1.48
N GLY A 120 5.78 2.08 -1.21
CA GLY A 120 5.86 1.52 0.14
C GLY A 120 7.28 1.29 0.65
N HIS A 121 8.24 1.01 -0.24
CA HIS A 121 9.57 0.52 0.15
C HIS A 121 10.74 1.25 -0.53
N ASP A 122 10.47 2.31 -1.30
CA ASP A 122 11.53 3.02 -2.02
C ASP A 122 12.36 3.90 -1.09
N PRO A 123 13.69 3.70 -1.01
CA PRO A 123 14.59 4.56 -0.24
C PRO A 123 14.54 6.03 -0.66
N LEU A 124 14.19 6.32 -1.92
CA LEU A 124 14.03 7.69 -2.41
C LEU A 124 12.97 8.47 -1.63
N VAL A 125 11.96 7.81 -1.08
CA VAL A 125 10.95 8.46 -0.23
C VAL A 125 11.62 9.12 0.98
N THR A 126 12.54 8.41 1.64
CA THR A 126 13.24 8.95 2.81
C THR A 126 14.24 10.06 2.47
N GLN A 127 14.70 10.12 1.23
CA GLN A 127 15.64 11.12 0.75
C GLN A 127 14.93 12.39 0.24
N SER A 128 13.71 12.23 -0.28
CA SER A 128 12.97 13.32 -0.95
C SER A 128 12.10 14.12 0.01
N TYR A 129 11.57 13.53 1.07
CA TYR A 129 10.67 14.22 1.98
C TYR A 129 11.39 14.73 3.23
N PRO A 130 11.05 15.96 3.71
CA PRO A 130 11.63 16.49 4.93
C PRO A 130 11.14 15.71 6.16
N ALA A 131 11.92 15.78 7.23
CA ALA A 131 11.48 15.29 8.53
C ALA A 131 10.24 16.05 9.01
N ALA A 132 9.29 15.33 9.64
CA ALA A 132 8.08 15.96 10.19
C ALA A 132 8.36 16.98 11.29
N LYS A 133 9.48 16.81 12.01
CA LYS A 133 9.98 17.72 13.06
C LYS A 133 11.50 17.57 13.20
N PRO A 134 12.20 18.60 13.70
CA PRO A 134 13.60 18.49 14.08
C PRO A 134 13.83 17.31 15.06
N GLY A 135 14.86 16.51 14.81
CA GLY A 135 15.21 15.33 15.58
C GLY A 135 14.50 14.03 15.14
N LEU A 136 13.69 14.07 14.07
CA LEU A 136 13.02 12.90 13.49
C LEU A 136 13.53 12.58 12.08
N GLU A 137 14.70 13.10 11.71
CA GLU A 137 15.32 12.89 10.40
C GLU A 137 15.51 11.40 10.13
N GLY A 138 14.98 10.93 8.97
CA GLY A 138 15.01 9.52 8.57
C GLY A 138 14.09 8.58 9.35
N LEU A 139 13.36 9.10 10.36
CA LEU A 139 12.42 8.30 11.16
C LEU A 139 10.95 8.61 10.84
N VAL A 140 10.61 9.90 10.71
CA VAL A 140 9.24 10.33 10.40
C VAL A 140 9.31 11.46 9.37
N LEU A 141 8.64 11.26 8.25
CA LEU A 141 8.62 12.18 7.11
C LEU A 141 7.30 12.94 7.03
N ASP A 142 7.37 14.21 6.59
CA ASP A 142 6.19 15.02 6.29
C ASP A 142 5.82 14.89 4.80
N LEU A 143 4.94 13.95 4.49
CA LEU A 143 4.44 13.73 3.14
C LEU A 143 3.46 14.82 2.66
N GLY A 144 3.01 15.69 3.54
CA GLY A 144 2.22 16.88 3.21
C GLY A 144 3.05 17.99 2.59
N LYS A 145 4.39 17.88 2.55
CA LYS A 145 5.30 18.78 1.86
C LYS A 145 5.66 18.24 0.49
N MET A 146 6.05 19.13 -0.44
CA MET A 146 6.57 18.70 -1.75
C MET A 146 7.88 17.92 -1.55
N PRO A 147 8.06 16.80 -2.28
CA PRO A 147 9.35 16.12 -2.31
C PRO A 147 10.40 17.04 -2.96
N ALA A 148 11.67 16.90 -2.57
CA ALA A 148 12.79 17.48 -3.30
C ALA A 148 12.82 16.92 -4.74
N GLU A 149 13.27 17.72 -5.69
CA GLU A 149 13.47 17.27 -7.08
C GLU A 149 14.46 16.11 -7.11
N GLN A 150 14.10 15.06 -7.84
CA GLN A 150 14.89 13.84 -8.04
C GLN A 150 15.61 13.89 -9.38
#